data_a6637bde60980e20d233d872b22cc529
#
_entry.id   a6637bde60980e20d233d872b22cc529
#
_cell.length_a   1.000
_cell.length_b   1.000
_cell.length_c   1.000
_cell.angle_alpha   90.00
_cell.angle_beta   90.00
_cell.angle_gamma   90.00
#
_symmetry.space_group_name_H-M   'P 1'
#
loop_
_entity.id
_entity.type
_entity.pdbx_description
1 polymer ?
#
loop_
_entity_poly.entity_id
_entity_poly.type
_entity_poly.pdbx_seq_one_letter_code
_entity_poly.pdbx_strand_id
1 'polypeptide(L)'
;MRNVLYISSYSMLRGLGFSTLYVYSAVYITSVLGGSFLFDGIIFAAGGSLAALGQYFGGSLSDRIGYSITIKLSLSISFLVTVLLSFDPAASSNLYSFSASFMGLLIANSLQSPSSNALLSSSTDAKLKGFSILRVANNLGWGVGPAIGGFLISFGKFHSLFLYAMILIGASLAVSLLLSDPEKKPLIKSGFRTDNRLLILLSLASMMVFIVQSQETVTLSNFVKIIRDFPYYYLGIIYMTNGLFVIISQAPVYRLIKRIGNYYSFGLGSIIYSIGFFSYAADPSLFWMVVSTIVLTVGEDFAFPTGLTIVSEISRPEKIGKNMGIYNSFLQFGRATGPIISGIAFTVTLNPYLLWSITSVWGIAGAILFFVVFRKGIQNPFLQPNPDINADN
;
A
#
# COMPACT_ATOMS: atom_id res chain seq x y z
N MET A 1 -15.45 13.30 -17.50
CA MET A 1 -14.03 13.76 -17.50
C MET A 1 -13.72 14.74 -16.36
N ARG A 2 -14.55 15.76 -16.06
CA ARG A 2 -14.27 16.74 -14.98
C ARG A 2 -14.09 16.09 -13.61
N ASN A 3 -15.01 15.23 -13.17
CA ASN A 3 -14.85 14.49 -11.90
C ASN A 3 -13.60 13.61 -11.86
N VAL A 4 -13.21 12.98 -12.97
CA VAL A 4 -11.97 12.18 -13.04
C VAL A 4 -10.75 13.02 -12.70
N LEU A 5 -10.65 14.24 -13.23
CA LEU A 5 -9.56 15.16 -12.91
C LEU A 5 -9.59 15.57 -11.44
N TYR A 6 -10.75 15.94 -10.90
CA TYR A 6 -10.85 16.33 -9.49
C TYR A 6 -10.52 15.16 -8.54
N ILE A 7 -10.99 13.94 -8.84
CA ILE A 7 -10.66 12.74 -8.06
C ILE A 7 -9.16 12.48 -8.07
N SER A 8 -8.52 12.56 -9.24
CA SER A 8 -7.09 12.33 -9.37
C SER A 8 -6.27 13.43 -8.70
N SER A 9 -6.66 14.70 -8.83
CA SER A 9 -5.97 15.84 -8.21
C SER A 9 -6.02 15.78 -6.68
N TYR A 10 -7.21 15.58 -6.08
CA TYR A 10 -7.28 15.50 -4.64
C TYR A 10 -6.57 14.24 -4.12
N SER A 11 -6.63 13.13 -4.84
CA SER A 11 -5.95 11.89 -4.45
C SER A 11 -4.43 12.04 -4.47
N MET A 12 -3.88 12.76 -5.46
CA MET A 12 -2.46 13.10 -5.53
C MET A 12 -2.04 13.99 -4.37
N LEU A 13 -2.75 15.10 -4.13
CA LEU A 13 -2.45 16.02 -3.02
C LEU A 13 -2.52 15.33 -1.66
N ARG A 14 -3.59 14.56 -1.43
CA ARG A 14 -3.71 13.73 -0.24
C ARG A 14 -2.57 12.72 -0.15
N GLY A 15 -2.26 12.05 -1.26
CA GLY A 15 -1.16 11.08 -1.33
C GLY A 15 0.17 11.69 -0.92
N LEU A 16 0.50 12.88 -1.42
CA LEU A 16 1.70 13.63 -1.05
C LEU A 16 1.77 13.92 0.46
N GLY A 17 0.69 14.44 1.06
CA GLY A 17 0.66 14.76 2.49
C GLY A 17 0.62 13.53 3.38
N PHE A 18 -0.25 12.55 3.06
CA PHE A 18 -0.44 11.36 3.87
C PHE A 18 0.77 10.43 3.85
N SER A 19 1.37 10.17 2.68
CA SER A 19 2.53 9.27 2.57
C SER A 19 3.74 9.78 3.35
N THR A 20 3.91 11.10 3.38
CA THR A 20 4.93 11.76 4.17
C THR A 20 4.76 11.45 5.66
N LEU A 21 3.56 11.63 6.22
CA LEU A 21 3.28 11.27 7.60
C LEU A 21 3.43 9.77 7.84
N TYR A 22 2.88 8.94 6.95
CA TYR A 22 2.87 7.50 7.10
C TYR A 22 4.28 6.90 7.20
N VAL A 23 5.19 7.30 6.31
CA VAL A 23 6.56 6.77 6.25
C VAL A 23 7.39 7.20 7.46
N TYR A 24 7.27 8.45 7.89
CA TYR A 24 8.09 8.97 8.98
C TYR A 24 7.49 8.79 10.37
N SER A 25 6.23 8.35 10.49
CA SER A 25 5.59 8.09 11.78
C SER A 25 6.26 6.97 12.57
N ALA A 26 6.74 5.90 11.90
CA ALA A 26 7.47 4.82 12.57
C ALA A 26 8.73 5.34 13.27
N VAL A 27 9.56 6.07 12.53
CA VAL A 27 10.77 6.66 13.08
C VAL A 27 10.46 7.77 14.12
N TYR A 28 9.37 8.51 13.93
CA TYR A 28 8.95 9.51 14.90
C TYR A 28 8.57 8.90 16.24
N ILE A 29 7.78 7.81 16.21
CA ILE A 29 7.40 7.05 17.41
C ILE A 29 8.63 6.54 18.15
N THR A 30 9.58 5.95 17.44
CA THR A 30 10.74 5.29 18.06
C THR A 30 11.86 6.24 18.42
N SER A 31 12.27 7.15 17.51
CA SER A 31 13.45 8.00 17.71
C SER A 31 13.15 9.31 18.42
N VAL A 32 11.93 9.86 18.32
CA VAL A 32 11.58 11.16 18.91
C VAL A 32 10.73 10.99 20.15
N LEU A 33 9.70 10.14 20.09
CA LEU A 33 8.78 9.96 21.19
C LEU A 33 9.20 8.86 22.20
N GLY A 34 10.29 8.14 21.92
CA GLY A 34 10.84 7.11 22.81
C GLY A 34 9.99 5.84 22.89
N GLY A 35 9.11 5.58 21.92
CA GLY A 35 8.35 4.36 21.82
C GLY A 35 9.22 3.15 21.50
N SER A 36 8.88 1.97 22.03
CA SER A 36 9.57 0.74 21.65
C SER A 36 9.22 0.32 20.22
N PHE A 37 10.08 -0.46 19.57
CA PHE A 37 9.80 -1.04 18.26
C PHE A 37 8.54 -1.93 18.24
N LEU A 38 8.29 -2.65 19.34
CA LEU A 38 7.08 -3.46 19.47
C LEU A 38 5.83 -2.56 19.55
N PHE A 39 5.90 -1.46 20.30
CA PHE A 39 4.81 -0.48 20.39
C PHE A 39 4.51 0.11 19.00
N ASP A 40 5.54 0.52 18.26
CA ASP A 40 5.42 1.01 16.88
C ASP A 40 4.72 -0.03 15.99
N GLY A 41 5.19 -1.28 16.02
CA GLY A 41 4.57 -2.39 15.29
C GLY A 41 3.09 -2.60 15.64
N ILE A 42 2.73 -2.50 16.93
CA ILE A 42 1.34 -2.62 17.40
C ILE A 42 0.47 -1.46 16.88
N ILE A 43 0.98 -0.22 16.91
CA ILE A 43 0.24 0.96 16.42
C ILE A 43 -0.05 0.84 14.93
N PHE A 44 0.94 0.45 14.12
CA PHE A 44 0.72 0.24 12.68
C PHE A 44 -0.21 -0.93 12.39
N ALA A 45 -0.11 -2.04 13.13
CA ALA A 45 -0.99 -3.19 12.97
C ALA A 45 -2.43 -2.88 13.38
N ALA A 46 -2.62 -2.25 14.53
CA ALA A 46 -3.95 -1.84 15.01
C ALA A 46 -4.56 -0.80 14.08
N GLY A 47 -3.79 0.23 13.71
CA GLY A 47 -4.22 1.26 12.77
C GLY A 47 -4.57 0.69 11.39
N GLY A 48 -3.76 -0.23 10.86
CA GLY A 48 -4.02 -0.94 9.61
C GLY A 48 -5.27 -1.82 9.66
N SER A 49 -5.49 -2.53 10.78
CA SER A 49 -6.69 -3.34 11.00
C SER A 49 -7.95 -2.47 11.08
N LEU A 50 -7.90 -1.37 11.82
CA LEU A 50 -8.99 -0.40 11.91
C LEU A 50 -9.23 0.30 10.57
N ALA A 51 -8.18 0.57 9.79
CA ALA A 51 -8.32 1.11 8.45
C ALA A 51 -8.99 0.11 7.49
N ALA A 52 -8.73 -1.19 7.61
CA ALA A 52 -9.44 -2.21 6.83
C ALA A 52 -10.95 -2.23 7.15
N LEU A 53 -11.31 -2.12 8.43
CA LEU A 53 -12.70 -1.93 8.85
C LEU A 53 -13.27 -0.61 8.31
N GLY A 54 -12.49 0.47 8.37
CA GLY A 54 -12.83 1.77 7.81
C GLY A 54 -13.17 1.72 6.32
N GLN A 55 -12.46 0.93 5.52
CA GLN A 55 -12.80 0.73 4.10
C GLN A 55 -14.17 0.05 3.93
N TYR A 56 -14.47 -0.96 4.74
CA TYR A 56 -15.77 -1.63 4.71
C TYR A 56 -16.92 -0.67 5.07
N PHE A 57 -16.77 0.05 6.19
CA PHE A 57 -17.74 1.04 6.61
C PHE A 57 -17.84 2.24 5.67
N GLY A 58 -16.72 2.67 5.08
CA GLY A 58 -16.67 3.75 4.10
C GLY A 58 -17.47 3.43 2.84
N GLY A 59 -17.42 2.20 2.35
CA GLY A 59 -18.27 1.72 1.26
C GLY A 59 -19.75 1.79 1.63
N SER A 60 -20.14 1.22 2.78
CA SER A 60 -21.53 1.26 3.26
C SER A 60 -22.04 2.67 3.56
N LEU A 61 -21.18 3.54 4.10
CA LEU A 61 -21.49 4.93 4.37
C LEU A 61 -21.74 5.71 3.07
N SER A 62 -20.85 5.53 2.08
CA SER A 62 -20.95 6.19 0.78
C SER A 62 -22.22 5.82 0.00
N ASP A 63 -22.69 4.59 0.20
CA ASP A 63 -23.96 4.15 -0.37
C ASP A 63 -25.17 4.89 0.23
N ARG A 64 -25.06 5.28 1.49
CA ARG A 64 -26.17 5.97 2.23
C ARG A 64 -26.15 7.47 2.01
N ILE A 65 -25.00 8.12 2.26
CA ILE A 65 -24.91 9.59 2.25
C ILE A 65 -24.35 10.17 0.95
N GLY A 66 -23.81 9.34 0.06
CA GLY A 66 -23.17 9.73 -1.21
C GLY A 66 -21.66 9.63 -1.19
N TYR A 67 -21.08 9.39 -2.36
CA TYR A 67 -19.63 9.20 -2.54
C TYR A 67 -18.85 10.48 -2.22
N SER A 68 -19.30 11.61 -2.80
CA SER A 68 -18.69 12.92 -2.63
C SER A 68 -18.71 13.37 -1.17
N ILE A 69 -19.82 13.16 -0.45
CA ILE A 69 -19.96 13.53 0.97
C ILE A 69 -19.01 12.69 1.83
N THR A 70 -18.92 11.38 1.57
CA THR A 70 -18.01 10.48 2.31
C THR A 70 -16.55 10.88 2.11
N ILE A 71 -16.14 11.25 0.88
CA ILE A 71 -14.80 11.76 0.59
C ILE A 71 -14.53 13.05 1.37
N LYS A 72 -15.44 14.02 1.32
CA LYS A 72 -15.30 15.31 2.03
C LYS A 72 -15.20 15.10 3.54
N LEU A 73 -16.06 14.25 4.11
CA LEU A 73 -16.03 13.92 5.55
C LEU A 73 -14.68 13.29 5.95
N SER A 74 -14.21 12.32 5.19
CA SER A 74 -12.90 11.67 5.41
C SER A 74 -11.75 12.68 5.36
N LEU A 75 -11.71 13.55 4.35
CA LEU A 75 -10.69 14.59 4.21
C LEU A 75 -10.80 15.66 5.31
N SER A 76 -12.00 16.02 5.76
CA SER A 76 -12.20 16.96 6.87
C SER A 76 -11.65 16.40 8.18
N ILE A 77 -11.92 15.12 8.48
CA ILE A 77 -11.36 14.47 9.67
C ILE A 77 -9.83 14.41 9.55
N SER A 78 -9.29 14.02 8.39
CA SER A 78 -7.85 13.97 8.17
C SER A 78 -7.20 15.36 8.31
N PHE A 79 -7.84 16.40 7.82
CA PHE A 79 -7.37 17.79 7.96
C PHE A 79 -7.38 18.23 9.42
N LEU A 80 -8.44 17.98 10.17
CA LEU A 80 -8.51 18.30 11.60
C LEU A 80 -7.43 17.61 12.40
N VAL A 81 -7.17 16.32 12.14
CA VAL A 81 -6.08 15.59 12.79
C VAL A 81 -4.72 16.19 12.46
N THR A 82 -4.48 16.59 11.21
CA THR A 82 -3.20 17.22 10.83
C THR A 82 -3.06 18.63 11.39
N VAL A 83 -4.15 19.38 11.58
CA VAL A 83 -4.15 20.65 12.33
C VAL A 83 -3.77 20.43 13.80
N LEU A 84 -4.35 19.43 14.47
CA LEU A 84 -3.99 19.08 15.85
C LEU A 84 -2.50 18.72 15.94
N LEU A 85 -1.98 17.87 15.06
CA LEU A 85 -0.55 17.51 15.06
C LEU A 85 0.37 18.71 14.79
N SER A 86 -0.11 19.72 14.05
CA SER A 86 0.67 20.90 13.69
C SER A 86 0.70 21.98 14.78
N PHE A 87 -0.38 22.13 15.53
CA PHE A 87 -0.53 23.29 16.43
C PHE A 87 -0.71 22.93 17.91
N ASP A 88 -0.99 21.66 18.22
CA ASP A 88 -1.10 21.20 19.60
C ASP A 88 0.12 20.36 19.99
N PRO A 89 1.02 20.91 20.84
CA PRO A 89 2.17 20.16 21.35
C PRO A 89 1.76 18.88 22.13
N ALA A 90 0.61 18.88 22.81
CA ALA A 90 0.12 17.70 23.52
C ALA A 90 -0.25 16.58 22.54
N ALA A 91 -0.77 16.90 21.37
CA ALA A 91 -1.09 15.93 20.32
C ALA A 91 0.16 15.41 19.63
N SER A 92 1.19 16.24 19.41
CA SER A 92 2.37 15.86 18.63
C SER A 92 3.53 15.32 19.46
N SER A 93 3.75 15.79 20.68
CA SER A 93 4.95 15.44 21.49
C SER A 93 4.70 14.34 22.53
N ASN A 94 3.45 13.91 22.73
CA ASN A 94 3.14 12.80 23.61
C ASN A 94 2.97 11.51 22.79
N LEU A 95 3.62 10.41 23.20
CA LEU A 95 3.62 9.13 22.50
C LEU A 95 2.21 8.59 22.25
N TYR A 96 1.36 8.60 23.27
CA TYR A 96 0.01 8.03 23.17
C TYR A 96 -0.95 8.92 22.36
N SER A 97 -0.86 10.25 22.56
CA SER A 97 -1.68 11.22 21.84
C SER A 97 -1.34 11.26 20.36
N PHE A 98 -0.04 11.22 20.01
CA PHE A 98 0.40 11.09 18.63
C PHE A 98 -0.09 9.80 18.00
N SER A 99 0.08 8.67 18.69
CA SER A 99 -0.33 7.36 18.19
C SER A 99 -1.84 7.30 17.95
N ALA A 100 -2.65 7.83 18.86
CA ALA A 100 -4.11 7.92 18.70
C ALA A 100 -4.50 8.82 17.52
N SER A 101 -3.86 9.98 17.37
CA SER A 101 -4.07 10.90 16.24
C SER A 101 -3.67 10.23 14.91
N PHE A 102 -2.54 9.54 14.88
CA PHE A 102 -2.08 8.80 13.70
C PHE A 102 -3.03 7.67 13.32
N MET A 103 -3.51 6.88 14.29
CA MET A 103 -4.54 5.85 14.04
C MET A 103 -5.84 6.47 13.51
N GLY A 104 -6.28 7.59 14.07
CA GLY A 104 -7.42 8.37 13.57
C GLY A 104 -7.24 8.80 12.11
N LEU A 105 -6.02 9.22 11.75
CA LEU A 105 -5.67 9.58 10.38
C LEU A 105 -5.72 8.37 9.44
N LEU A 106 -5.24 7.18 9.87
CA LEU A 106 -5.32 5.93 9.10
C LEU A 106 -6.77 5.54 8.82
N ILE A 107 -7.64 5.59 9.84
CA ILE A 107 -9.06 5.28 9.71
C ILE A 107 -9.74 6.27 8.77
N ALA A 108 -9.56 7.57 9.00
CA ALA A 108 -10.14 8.60 8.16
C ALA A 108 -9.72 8.43 6.70
N ASN A 109 -8.41 8.22 6.46
CA ASN A 109 -7.88 8.02 5.11
C ASN A 109 -8.45 6.77 4.42
N SER A 110 -8.83 5.74 5.17
CA SER A 110 -9.37 4.49 4.62
C SER A 110 -10.81 4.60 4.12
N LEU A 111 -11.63 5.46 4.74
CA LEU A 111 -13.05 5.64 4.40
C LEU A 111 -13.27 6.10 2.94
N GLN A 112 -12.35 6.90 2.40
CA GLN A 112 -12.53 7.51 1.07
C GLN A 112 -12.20 6.59 -0.10
N SER A 113 -11.34 5.57 0.09
CA SER A 113 -10.84 4.75 -1.02
C SER A 113 -11.96 4.06 -1.81
N PRO A 114 -12.90 3.35 -1.17
CA PRO A 114 -14.04 2.76 -1.89
C PRO A 114 -14.93 3.82 -2.54
N SER A 115 -15.15 4.94 -1.85
CA SER A 115 -15.97 6.05 -2.37
C SER A 115 -15.36 6.69 -3.61
N SER A 116 -14.02 6.88 -3.63
CA SER A 116 -13.29 7.42 -4.78
C SER A 116 -13.41 6.53 -6.00
N ASN A 117 -13.22 5.22 -5.80
CA ASN A 117 -13.31 4.24 -6.88
C ASN A 117 -14.74 4.15 -7.43
N ALA A 118 -15.75 4.18 -6.57
CA ALA A 118 -17.16 4.16 -6.97
C ALA A 118 -17.55 5.44 -7.72
N LEU A 119 -17.14 6.62 -7.21
CA LEU A 119 -17.38 7.90 -7.86
C LEU A 119 -16.70 7.97 -9.23
N LEU A 120 -15.47 7.52 -9.35
CA LEU A 120 -14.75 7.49 -10.62
C LEU A 120 -15.42 6.55 -11.62
N SER A 121 -15.78 5.33 -11.19
CA SER A 121 -16.46 4.34 -12.04
C SER A 121 -17.80 4.82 -12.57
N SER A 122 -18.51 5.66 -11.81
CA SER A 122 -19.81 6.23 -12.20
C SER A 122 -19.71 7.55 -12.97
N SER A 123 -18.50 8.17 -12.98
CA SER A 123 -18.29 9.49 -13.60
C SER A 123 -17.80 9.44 -15.05
N THR A 124 -17.47 8.26 -15.58
CA THR A 124 -16.95 8.11 -16.95
C THR A 124 -17.22 6.73 -17.53
N ASP A 125 -17.54 6.67 -18.81
CA ASP A 125 -17.63 5.41 -19.57
C ASP A 125 -16.25 4.85 -19.91
N ALA A 126 -15.25 5.72 -20.06
CA ALA A 126 -13.84 5.35 -20.26
C ALA A 126 -13.16 4.96 -18.93
N LYS A 127 -13.70 3.95 -18.25
CA LYS A 127 -13.27 3.54 -16.90
C LYS A 127 -11.79 3.21 -16.84
N LEU A 128 -11.26 2.45 -17.80
CA LEU A 128 -9.85 2.08 -17.85
C LEU A 128 -8.94 3.31 -17.85
N LYS A 129 -9.24 4.33 -18.69
CA LYS A 129 -8.49 5.59 -18.74
C LYS A 129 -8.60 6.35 -17.40
N GLY A 130 -9.79 6.41 -16.82
CA GLY A 130 -10.02 7.06 -15.52
C GLY A 130 -9.20 6.43 -14.40
N PHE A 131 -9.24 5.12 -14.25
CA PHE A 131 -8.45 4.38 -13.26
C PHE A 131 -6.94 4.48 -13.49
N SER A 132 -6.50 4.51 -14.77
CA SER A 132 -5.08 4.71 -15.09
C SER A 132 -4.59 6.09 -14.64
N ILE A 133 -5.36 7.15 -14.86
CA ILE A 133 -5.02 8.51 -14.40
C ILE A 133 -4.97 8.55 -12.87
N LEU A 134 -5.96 7.97 -12.19
CA LEU A 134 -5.98 7.90 -10.72
C LEU A 134 -4.76 7.13 -10.18
N ARG A 135 -4.38 6.03 -10.82
CA ARG A 135 -3.20 5.24 -10.43
C ARG A 135 -1.92 6.05 -10.53
N VAL A 136 -1.72 6.78 -11.64
CA VAL A 136 -0.57 7.68 -11.81
C VAL A 136 -0.55 8.75 -10.71
N ALA A 137 -1.69 9.37 -10.43
CA ALA A 137 -1.82 10.39 -9.39
C ALA A 137 -1.46 9.85 -7.99
N ASN A 138 -1.95 8.65 -7.65
CA ASN A 138 -1.62 7.99 -6.39
C ASN A 138 -0.12 7.64 -6.31
N ASN A 139 0.47 7.09 -7.35
CA ASN A 139 1.89 6.71 -7.37
C ASN A 139 2.80 7.94 -7.24
N LEU A 140 2.46 9.06 -7.89
CA LEU A 140 3.17 10.32 -7.70
C LEU A 140 3.07 10.80 -6.24
N GLY A 141 1.90 10.71 -5.63
CA GLY A 141 1.71 11.06 -4.23
C GLY A 141 2.57 10.20 -3.29
N TRP A 142 2.58 8.90 -3.47
CA TRP A 142 3.33 7.96 -2.65
C TRP A 142 4.84 7.95 -2.91
N GLY A 143 5.28 8.22 -4.14
CA GLY A 143 6.71 8.28 -4.46
C GLY A 143 7.36 9.62 -4.07
N VAL A 144 6.69 10.74 -4.36
CA VAL A 144 7.26 12.08 -4.15
C VAL A 144 7.07 12.59 -2.71
N GLY A 145 5.96 12.23 -2.06
CA GLY A 145 5.66 12.70 -0.69
C GLY A 145 6.77 12.40 0.31
N PRO A 146 7.22 11.13 0.47
CA PRO A 146 8.30 10.80 1.38
C PRO A 146 9.63 11.48 1.04
N ALA A 147 9.92 11.73 -0.26
CA ALA A 147 11.11 12.46 -0.67
C ALA A 147 11.11 13.88 -0.11
N ILE A 148 10.02 14.61 -0.29
CA ILE A 148 9.85 15.96 0.27
C ILE A 148 9.92 15.92 1.79
N GLY A 149 9.25 14.95 2.43
CA GLY A 149 9.27 14.76 3.88
C GLY A 149 10.66 14.56 4.43
N GLY A 150 11.48 13.73 3.78
CA GLY A 150 12.87 13.49 4.17
C GLY A 150 13.72 14.75 4.13
N PHE A 151 13.56 15.56 3.09
CA PHE A 151 14.20 16.88 3.02
C PHE A 151 13.72 17.81 4.14
N LEU A 152 12.42 17.92 4.34
CA LEU A 152 11.87 18.80 5.38
C LEU A 152 12.39 18.45 6.78
N ILE A 153 12.50 17.15 7.11
CA ILE A 153 13.01 16.73 8.42
C ILE A 153 14.52 16.94 8.51
N SER A 154 15.27 16.68 7.44
CA SER A 154 16.74 16.80 7.44
C SER A 154 17.23 18.24 7.60
N PHE A 155 16.50 19.20 7.08
CA PHE A 155 16.83 20.63 7.17
C PHE A 155 15.98 21.41 8.17
N GLY A 156 15.02 20.77 8.82
CA GLY A 156 14.09 21.36 9.79
C GLY A 156 13.83 20.43 10.97
N LYS A 157 12.57 20.47 11.44
CA LYS A 157 12.07 19.59 12.51
C LYS A 157 10.88 18.80 11.97
N PHE A 158 10.50 17.72 12.66
CA PHE A 158 9.27 16.97 12.35
C PHE A 158 8.01 17.86 12.28
N HIS A 159 8.01 18.99 12.97
CA HIS A 159 6.94 19.98 12.87
C HIS A 159 6.70 20.49 11.44
N SER A 160 7.76 20.70 10.66
CA SER A 160 7.64 21.11 9.24
C SER A 160 6.90 20.05 8.40
N LEU A 161 7.06 18.78 8.75
CA LEU A 161 6.37 17.67 8.11
C LEU A 161 4.87 17.68 8.42
N PHE A 162 4.49 18.00 9.67
CA PHE A 162 3.08 18.12 10.04
C PHE A 162 2.40 19.27 9.31
N LEU A 163 3.05 20.43 9.24
CA LEU A 163 2.56 21.60 8.49
C LEU A 163 2.43 21.30 6.99
N TYR A 164 3.41 20.65 6.40
CA TYR A 164 3.35 20.25 4.99
C TYR A 164 2.16 19.32 4.71
N ALA A 165 1.99 18.29 5.55
CA ALA A 165 0.86 17.36 5.41
C ALA A 165 -0.49 18.07 5.60
N MET A 166 -0.59 18.96 6.56
CA MET A 166 -1.78 19.78 6.81
C MET A 166 -2.15 20.62 5.59
N ILE A 167 -1.19 21.33 5.00
CA ILE A 167 -1.42 22.17 3.81
C ILE A 167 -1.92 21.32 2.65
N LEU A 168 -1.30 20.18 2.37
CA LEU A 168 -1.66 19.35 1.24
C LEU A 168 -3.00 18.61 1.44
N ILE A 169 -3.28 18.15 2.66
CA ILE A 169 -4.58 17.55 2.98
C ILE A 169 -5.68 18.62 2.94
N GLY A 170 -5.39 19.84 3.39
CA GLY A 170 -6.29 21.00 3.26
C GLY A 170 -6.57 21.36 1.80
N ALA A 171 -5.52 21.41 0.96
CA ALA A 171 -5.68 21.61 -0.48
C ALA A 171 -6.47 20.47 -1.14
N SER A 172 -6.24 19.22 -0.71
CA SER A 172 -7.02 18.06 -1.15
C SER A 172 -8.50 18.20 -0.78
N LEU A 173 -8.79 18.64 0.44
CA LEU A 173 -10.15 18.93 0.89
C LEU A 173 -10.78 20.02 0.02
N ALA A 174 -10.09 21.13 -0.25
CA ALA A 174 -10.59 22.21 -1.10
C ALA A 174 -10.94 21.71 -2.51
N VAL A 175 -10.08 20.90 -3.13
CA VAL A 175 -10.37 20.30 -4.44
C VAL A 175 -11.57 19.35 -4.36
N SER A 176 -11.74 18.61 -3.26
CA SER A 176 -12.86 17.68 -3.08
C SER A 176 -14.21 18.39 -3.01
N LEU A 177 -14.27 19.67 -2.64
CA LEU A 177 -15.51 20.46 -2.64
C LEU A 177 -16.13 20.59 -4.03
N LEU A 178 -15.32 20.47 -5.08
CA LEU A 178 -15.75 20.49 -6.47
C LEU A 178 -16.37 19.17 -6.96
N LEU A 179 -16.31 18.11 -6.14
CA LEU A 179 -16.90 16.80 -6.46
C LEU A 179 -18.42 16.84 -6.33
N SER A 180 -19.09 16.21 -7.29
CA SER A 180 -20.54 16.00 -7.29
C SER A 180 -20.87 14.53 -7.47
N ASP A 181 -21.89 14.05 -6.77
CA ASP A 181 -22.38 12.69 -6.92
C ASP A 181 -23.21 12.55 -8.21
N PRO A 182 -23.07 11.44 -8.96
CA PRO A 182 -24.00 11.07 -10.02
C PRO A 182 -25.29 10.51 -9.42
N GLU A 183 -26.31 10.35 -10.26
CA GLU A 183 -27.55 9.69 -9.85
C GLU A 183 -27.29 8.26 -9.31
N LYS A 184 -27.92 7.93 -8.18
CA LYS A 184 -27.70 6.66 -7.47
C LYS A 184 -28.18 5.46 -8.30
N LYS A 185 -27.31 4.48 -8.51
CA LYS A 185 -27.69 3.14 -9.00
C LYS A 185 -27.79 2.16 -7.84
N PRO A 186 -28.78 1.23 -7.83
CA PRO A 186 -28.94 0.24 -6.77
C PRO A 186 -27.74 -0.71 -6.69
N LEU A 187 -27.29 -1.04 -5.49
CA LEU A 187 -26.16 -1.93 -5.21
C LEU A 187 -26.62 -3.35 -4.96
N ILE A 188 -25.85 -4.30 -5.51
CA ILE A 188 -26.01 -5.73 -5.28
C ILE A 188 -25.17 -6.13 -4.07
N LYS A 189 -25.82 -6.56 -2.98
CA LYS A 189 -25.13 -7.09 -1.79
C LYS A 189 -24.57 -8.49 -2.10
N SER A 190 -23.27 -8.69 -1.95
CA SER A 190 -22.62 -9.99 -2.04
C SER A 190 -22.09 -10.47 -0.69
N GLY A 191 -22.36 -11.71 -0.31
CA GLY A 191 -21.88 -12.29 0.97
C GLY A 191 -20.44 -12.81 0.88
N PHE A 192 -19.75 -12.97 2.04
CA PHE A 192 -18.33 -13.28 2.17
C PHE A 192 -17.93 -14.77 2.06
N ARG A 193 -18.86 -15.72 1.87
CA ARG A 193 -18.52 -17.16 1.83
C ARG A 193 -18.04 -17.61 0.44
N THR A 194 -16.92 -18.36 0.39
CA THR A 194 -16.44 -19.02 -0.84
C THR A 194 -16.08 -20.48 -0.57
N ASP A 195 -16.40 -21.35 -1.51
CA ASP A 195 -16.02 -22.77 -1.49
C ASP A 195 -14.79 -23.04 -2.39
N ASN A 196 -14.19 -22.00 -2.96
CA ASN A 196 -13.05 -22.12 -3.86
C ASN A 196 -11.74 -22.24 -3.03
N ARG A 197 -11.27 -23.48 -2.84
CA ARG A 197 -10.03 -23.78 -2.12
C ARG A 197 -8.80 -23.14 -2.76
N LEU A 198 -8.72 -23.07 -4.09
CA LEU A 198 -7.60 -22.45 -4.79
C LEU A 198 -7.53 -20.95 -4.49
N LEU A 199 -8.68 -20.27 -4.41
CA LEU A 199 -8.73 -18.86 -4.01
C LEU A 199 -8.19 -18.66 -2.60
N ILE A 200 -8.59 -19.48 -1.64
CA ILE A 200 -8.10 -19.35 -0.24
C ILE A 200 -6.59 -19.57 -0.19
N LEU A 201 -6.08 -20.59 -0.87
CA LEU A 201 -4.64 -20.90 -0.86
C LEU A 201 -3.79 -19.83 -1.59
N LEU A 202 -4.30 -19.29 -2.72
CA LEU A 202 -3.69 -18.12 -3.36
C LEU A 202 -3.71 -16.90 -2.44
N SER A 203 -4.82 -16.68 -1.75
CA SER A 203 -4.96 -15.55 -0.82
C SER A 203 -4.01 -15.66 0.36
N LEU A 204 -3.80 -16.87 0.91
CA LEU A 204 -2.81 -17.13 1.96
C LEU A 204 -1.37 -16.90 1.46
N ALA A 205 -1.03 -17.41 0.27
CA ALA A 205 0.28 -17.17 -0.34
C ALA A 205 0.54 -15.67 -0.55
N SER A 206 -0.45 -14.96 -1.08
CA SER A 206 -0.37 -13.51 -1.27
C SER A 206 -0.32 -12.75 0.05
N MET A 207 -1.05 -13.18 1.08
CA MET A 207 -0.96 -12.61 2.43
C MET A 207 0.48 -12.63 2.95
N MET A 208 1.20 -13.73 2.74
CA MET A 208 2.61 -13.83 3.13
C MET A 208 3.50 -12.84 2.36
N VAL A 209 3.27 -12.61 1.08
CA VAL A 209 3.98 -11.58 0.30
C VAL A 209 3.67 -10.18 0.83
N PHE A 210 2.43 -9.93 1.26
CA PHE A 210 2.02 -8.64 1.80
C PHE A 210 2.47 -8.40 3.24
N ILE A 211 2.84 -9.44 3.99
CA ILE A 211 3.65 -9.31 5.21
C ILE A 211 5.01 -8.67 4.88
N VAL A 212 5.66 -9.12 3.81
CA VAL A 212 6.94 -8.53 3.36
C VAL A 212 6.73 -7.10 2.87
N GLN A 213 5.68 -6.84 2.10
CA GLN A 213 5.38 -5.50 1.60
C GLN A 213 5.24 -4.47 2.74
N SER A 214 4.64 -4.84 3.85
CA SER A 214 4.48 -3.92 4.98
C SER A 214 5.79 -3.59 5.71
N GLN A 215 6.89 -4.32 5.44
CA GLN A 215 8.22 -4.01 5.99
C GLN A 215 8.80 -2.69 5.44
N GLU A 216 8.29 -2.23 4.30
CA GLU A 216 8.66 -0.91 3.77
C GLU A 216 8.46 0.21 4.80
N THR A 217 7.41 0.12 5.61
CA THR A 217 7.03 1.22 6.50
C THR A 217 7.78 1.16 7.82
N VAL A 218 7.64 0.06 8.56
CA VAL A 218 8.16 -0.03 9.93
C VAL A 218 9.62 -0.48 9.93
N THR A 219 9.92 -1.59 9.25
CA THR A 219 11.28 -2.14 9.26
C THR A 219 12.25 -1.22 8.54
N LEU A 220 11.93 -0.82 7.31
CA LEU A 220 12.85 -0.03 6.48
C LEU A 220 13.10 1.35 7.10
N SER A 221 12.06 2.03 7.58
CA SER A 221 12.21 3.36 8.18
C SER A 221 13.07 3.32 9.43
N ASN A 222 12.82 2.38 10.34
CA ASN A 222 13.62 2.22 11.55
C ASN A 222 15.03 1.69 11.24
N PHE A 223 15.18 0.79 10.27
CA PHE A 223 16.48 0.28 9.84
C PHE A 223 17.38 1.39 9.31
N VAL A 224 16.88 2.22 8.40
CA VAL A 224 17.63 3.33 7.80
C VAL A 224 18.05 4.33 8.87
N LYS A 225 17.14 4.68 9.81
CA LYS A 225 17.45 5.71 10.81
C LYS A 225 18.19 5.17 12.02
N ILE A 226 17.79 4.04 12.58
CA ILE A 226 18.28 3.58 13.89
C ILE A 226 19.47 2.64 13.75
N ILE A 227 19.43 1.70 12.78
CA ILE A 227 20.56 0.76 12.61
C ILE A 227 21.67 1.36 11.76
N ARG A 228 21.32 2.11 10.71
CA ARG A 228 22.31 2.72 9.79
C ARG A 228 22.64 4.15 10.13
N ASP A 229 21.86 4.81 10.98
CA ASP A 229 21.95 6.24 11.36
C ASP A 229 22.07 7.18 10.16
N PHE A 230 21.33 6.89 9.10
CA PHE A 230 21.33 7.69 7.90
C PHE A 230 20.42 8.92 8.03
N PRO A 231 20.71 9.99 7.28
CA PRO A 231 19.82 11.14 7.17
C PRO A 231 18.42 10.73 6.67
N TYR A 232 17.39 11.41 7.15
CA TYR A 232 16.00 11.12 6.79
C TYR A 232 15.72 11.21 5.28
N TYR A 233 16.46 12.04 4.54
CA TYR A 233 16.28 12.13 3.07
C TYR A 233 16.65 10.85 2.33
N TYR A 234 17.42 9.92 2.93
CA TYR A 234 17.68 8.60 2.34
C TYR A 234 16.39 7.80 2.18
N LEU A 235 15.50 7.83 3.19
CA LEU A 235 14.16 7.23 3.04
C LEU A 235 13.40 7.87 1.89
N GLY A 236 13.45 9.19 1.77
CA GLY A 236 12.83 9.89 0.66
C GLY A 236 13.33 9.43 -0.71
N ILE A 237 14.66 9.26 -0.86
CA ILE A 237 15.27 8.75 -2.09
C ILE A 237 14.82 7.31 -2.39
N ILE A 238 14.79 6.45 -1.38
CA ILE A 238 14.35 5.04 -1.51
C ILE A 238 12.90 4.98 -2.02
N TYR A 239 11.97 5.69 -1.38
CA TYR A 239 10.56 5.71 -1.81
C TYR A 239 10.35 6.35 -3.18
N MET A 240 11.10 7.41 -3.49
CA MET A 240 11.08 8.02 -4.81
C MET A 240 11.61 7.08 -5.88
N THR A 241 12.68 6.33 -5.57
CA THR A 241 13.23 5.30 -6.47
C THR A 241 12.18 4.23 -6.77
N ASN A 242 11.49 3.69 -5.74
CA ASN A 242 10.41 2.72 -5.94
C ASN A 242 9.31 3.32 -6.85
N GLY A 243 8.76 4.47 -6.49
CA GLY A 243 7.67 5.08 -7.25
C GLY A 243 8.01 5.40 -8.71
N LEU A 244 9.22 5.90 -8.99
CA LEU A 244 9.69 6.17 -10.36
C LEU A 244 9.99 4.88 -11.12
N PHE A 245 10.60 3.91 -10.45
CA PHE A 245 10.99 2.67 -11.10
C PHE A 245 9.79 1.80 -11.46
N VAL A 246 8.72 1.77 -10.66
CA VAL A 246 7.42 1.15 -11.03
C VAL A 246 6.92 1.67 -12.38
N ILE A 247 7.01 2.99 -12.62
CA ILE A 247 6.54 3.59 -13.87
C ILE A 247 7.40 3.12 -15.06
N ILE A 248 8.71 3.04 -14.87
CA ILE A 248 9.68 2.65 -15.94
C ILE A 248 9.60 1.16 -16.22
N SER A 249 9.53 0.32 -15.19
CA SER A 249 9.60 -1.14 -15.27
C SER A 249 8.27 -1.79 -15.68
N GLN A 250 7.14 -1.13 -15.50
CA GLN A 250 5.82 -1.71 -15.73
C GLN A 250 5.65 -2.28 -17.15
N ALA A 251 6.08 -1.56 -18.19
CA ALA A 251 5.91 -2.02 -19.57
C ALA A 251 6.84 -3.20 -19.95
N PRO A 252 8.15 -3.18 -19.63
CA PRO A 252 9.03 -4.34 -19.83
C PRO A 252 8.59 -5.57 -19.04
N VAL A 253 8.26 -5.39 -17.74
CA VAL A 253 7.81 -6.49 -16.87
C VAL A 253 6.51 -7.10 -17.41
N TYR A 254 5.54 -6.29 -17.83
CA TYR A 254 4.31 -6.80 -18.43
C TYR A 254 4.55 -7.67 -19.68
N ARG A 255 5.49 -7.27 -20.57
CA ARG A 255 5.86 -8.10 -21.73
C ARG A 255 6.47 -9.44 -21.30
N LEU A 256 7.28 -9.43 -20.24
CA LEU A 256 7.88 -10.65 -19.71
C LEU A 256 6.84 -11.54 -19.04
N ILE A 257 5.90 -10.98 -18.27
CA ILE A 257 4.76 -11.71 -17.70
C ILE A 257 3.96 -12.42 -18.79
N LYS A 258 3.69 -11.75 -19.92
CA LYS A 258 3.00 -12.38 -21.05
C LYS A 258 3.75 -13.59 -21.62
N ARG A 259 5.10 -13.58 -21.60
CA ARG A 259 5.91 -14.70 -22.13
C ARG A 259 5.98 -15.86 -21.16
N ILE A 260 6.16 -15.62 -19.86
CA ILE A 260 6.37 -16.68 -18.85
C ILE A 260 5.06 -17.15 -18.19
N GLY A 261 3.98 -16.37 -18.35
CA GLY A 261 2.67 -16.65 -17.77
C GLY A 261 2.51 -16.16 -16.33
N ASN A 262 1.24 -15.92 -15.92
CA ASN A 262 0.90 -15.37 -14.60
C ASN A 262 1.37 -16.25 -13.45
N TYR A 263 1.31 -17.56 -13.61
CA TYR A 263 1.71 -18.54 -12.60
C TYR A 263 3.18 -18.40 -12.19
N TYR A 264 4.09 -18.47 -13.15
CA TYR A 264 5.52 -18.33 -12.86
C TYR A 264 5.88 -16.92 -12.43
N SER A 265 5.21 -15.92 -12.98
CA SER A 265 5.42 -14.52 -12.65
C SER A 265 5.10 -14.21 -11.20
N PHE A 266 3.99 -14.74 -10.65
CA PHE A 266 3.65 -14.54 -9.23
C PHE A 266 4.71 -15.14 -8.30
N GLY A 267 5.10 -16.41 -8.53
CA GLY A 267 6.09 -17.07 -7.67
C GLY A 267 7.47 -16.45 -7.77
N LEU A 268 7.95 -16.17 -8.99
CA LEU A 268 9.22 -15.52 -9.23
C LEU A 268 9.25 -14.11 -8.64
N GLY A 269 8.19 -13.33 -8.86
CA GLY A 269 8.03 -11.99 -8.30
C GLY A 269 8.10 -12.00 -6.78
N SER A 270 7.43 -12.94 -6.11
CA SER A 270 7.44 -13.08 -4.65
C SER A 270 8.84 -13.38 -4.10
N ILE A 271 9.62 -14.21 -4.82
CA ILE A 271 11.03 -14.52 -4.45
C ILE A 271 11.92 -13.29 -4.65
N ILE A 272 11.85 -12.63 -5.82
CA ILE A 272 12.63 -11.42 -6.12
C ILE A 272 12.32 -10.32 -5.11
N TYR A 273 11.04 -10.15 -4.73
CA TYR A 273 10.59 -9.18 -3.75
C TYR A 273 11.24 -9.42 -2.38
N SER A 274 11.26 -10.68 -1.93
CA SER A 274 11.90 -11.08 -0.68
C SER A 274 13.42 -10.87 -0.70
N ILE A 275 14.08 -11.22 -1.82
CA ILE A 275 15.51 -11.00 -2.01
C ILE A 275 15.84 -9.52 -2.00
N GLY A 276 15.00 -8.68 -2.62
CA GLY A 276 15.16 -7.23 -2.62
C GLY A 276 15.15 -6.65 -1.20
N PHE A 277 14.21 -7.07 -0.33
CA PHE A 277 14.21 -6.68 1.08
C PHE A 277 15.41 -7.23 1.85
N PHE A 278 15.75 -8.49 1.67
CA PHE A 278 16.92 -9.08 2.32
C PHE A 278 18.21 -8.34 1.95
N SER A 279 18.33 -7.89 0.70
CA SER A 279 19.53 -7.23 0.20
C SER A 279 19.86 -5.90 0.87
N TYR A 280 18.91 -5.24 1.56
CA TYR A 280 19.20 -4.08 2.39
C TYR A 280 20.21 -4.36 3.52
N ALA A 281 20.37 -5.64 3.91
CA ALA A 281 21.36 -6.04 4.91
C ALA A 281 22.80 -5.92 4.42
N ALA A 282 23.07 -6.05 3.11
CA ALA A 282 24.40 -6.36 2.57
C ALA A 282 25.39 -5.21 2.68
N ASP A 283 24.99 -3.99 2.33
CA ASP A 283 25.90 -2.85 2.28
C ASP A 283 25.25 -1.58 2.86
N PRO A 284 25.96 -0.81 3.71
CA PRO A 284 25.43 0.41 4.31
C PRO A 284 25.60 1.65 3.41
N SER A 285 25.50 1.53 2.09
CA SER A 285 25.58 2.67 1.18
C SER A 285 24.21 3.04 0.62
N LEU A 286 23.99 4.33 0.34
CA LEU A 286 22.78 4.79 -0.36
C LEU A 286 22.66 4.11 -1.74
N PHE A 287 23.77 3.95 -2.43
CA PHE A 287 23.80 3.26 -3.73
C PHE A 287 23.20 1.85 -3.62
N TRP A 288 23.62 1.08 -2.61
CA TRP A 288 23.11 -0.27 -2.43
C TRP A 288 21.64 -0.30 -2.01
N MET A 289 21.22 0.66 -1.20
CA MET A 289 19.80 0.79 -0.85
C MET A 289 18.93 1.09 -2.09
N VAL A 290 19.41 1.94 -2.99
CA VAL A 290 18.75 2.18 -4.29
C VAL A 290 18.70 0.92 -5.13
N VAL A 291 19.80 0.16 -5.22
CA VAL A 291 19.83 -1.13 -5.95
C VAL A 291 18.85 -2.13 -5.35
N SER A 292 18.83 -2.27 -4.02
CA SER A 292 17.89 -3.12 -3.31
C SER A 292 16.43 -2.72 -3.59
N THR A 293 16.16 -1.42 -3.61
CA THR A 293 14.84 -0.87 -3.97
C THR A 293 14.44 -1.23 -5.40
N ILE A 294 15.36 -1.14 -6.35
CA ILE A 294 15.11 -1.53 -7.74
C ILE A 294 14.77 -3.03 -7.82
N VAL A 295 15.53 -3.87 -7.12
CA VAL A 295 15.30 -5.33 -7.10
C VAL A 295 13.92 -5.65 -6.52
N LEU A 296 13.57 -5.08 -5.35
CA LEU A 296 12.25 -5.33 -4.77
C LEU A 296 11.12 -4.83 -5.68
N THR A 297 11.29 -3.66 -6.34
CA THR A 297 10.27 -3.10 -7.23
C THR A 297 10.01 -4.00 -8.44
N VAL A 298 11.06 -4.62 -9.00
CA VAL A 298 10.88 -5.65 -10.04
C VAL A 298 10.01 -6.80 -9.50
N GLY A 299 10.30 -7.29 -8.30
CA GLY A 299 9.50 -8.35 -7.66
C GLY A 299 8.03 -7.94 -7.45
N GLU A 300 7.80 -6.71 -7.01
CA GLU A 300 6.48 -6.10 -6.85
C GLU A 300 5.69 -6.09 -8.17
N ASP A 301 6.31 -5.60 -9.24
CA ASP A 301 5.70 -5.49 -10.56
C ASP A 301 5.35 -6.86 -11.17
N PHE A 302 6.07 -7.91 -10.79
CA PHE A 302 5.72 -9.29 -11.15
C PHE A 302 4.58 -9.85 -10.29
N ALA A 303 4.67 -9.74 -8.95
CA ALA A 303 3.79 -10.46 -8.04
C ALA A 303 2.39 -9.83 -7.94
N PHE A 304 2.29 -8.50 -7.81
CA PHE A 304 1.02 -7.88 -7.44
C PHE A 304 -0.03 -7.91 -8.55
N PRO A 305 0.27 -7.54 -9.81
CA PRO A 305 -0.72 -7.61 -10.87
C PRO A 305 -1.08 -9.06 -11.23
N THR A 306 -0.13 -9.99 -11.17
CA THR A 306 -0.38 -11.40 -11.49
C THR A 306 -1.25 -12.09 -10.45
N GLY A 307 -1.10 -11.77 -9.16
CA GLY A 307 -2.00 -12.27 -8.12
C GLY A 307 -3.46 -11.92 -8.40
N LEU A 308 -3.75 -10.65 -8.72
CA LEU A 308 -5.10 -10.21 -9.10
C LEU A 308 -5.62 -10.87 -10.37
N THR A 309 -4.73 -11.05 -11.36
CA THR A 309 -5.10 -11.73 -12.63
C THR A 309 -5.48 -13.18 -12.39
N ILE A 310 -4.70 -13.93 -11.60
CA ILE A 310 -4.99 -15.32 -11.24
C ILE A 310 -6.34 -15.42 -10.50
N VAL A 311 -6.65 -14.49 -9.58
CA VAL A 311 -7.98 -14.45 -8.92
C VAL A 311 -9.10 -14.34 -9.95
N SER A 312 -8.93 -13.49 -10.97
CA SER A 312 -9.91 -13.35 -12.06
C SER A 312 -10.05 -14.62 -12.86
N GLU A 313 -8.95 -15.29 -13.20
CA GLU A 313 -8.91 -16.52 -14.00
C GLU A 313 -9.56 -17.72 -13.29
N ILE A 314 -9.34 -17.85 -11.97
CA ILE A 314 -9.94 -18.96 -11.18
C ILE A 314 -11.37 -18.68 -10.70
N SER A 315 -11.91 -17.50 -11.02
CA SER A 315 -13.24 -17.06 -10.58
C SER A 315 -14.27 -17.23 -11.69
N ARG A 316 -15.46 -17.70 -11.34
CA ARG A 316 -16.61 -17.62 -12.26
C ARG A 316 -16.99 -16.15 -12.48
N PRO A 317 -17.42 -15.76 -13.70
CA PRO A 317 -17.74 -14.36 -14.03
C PRO A 317 -18.65 -13.67 -13.00
N GLU A 318 -19.67 -14.38 -12.51
CA GLU A 318 -20.66 -13.84 -11.57
C GLU A 318 -20.10 -13.66 -10.13
N LYS A 319 -18.93 -14.26 -9.84
CA LYS A 319 -18.29 -14.26 -8.50
C LYS A 319 -16.97 -13.52 -8.46
N ILE A 320 -16.51 -12.91 -9.55
CA ILE A 320 -15.22 -12.22 -9.62
C ILE A 320 -15.11 -11.13 -8.53
N GLY A 321 -16.11 -10.26 -8.42
CA GLY A 321 -16.09 -9.16 -7.42
C GLY A 321 -16.01 -9.68 -5.98
N LYS A 322 -16.79 -10.72 -5.67
CA LYS A 322 -16.75 -11.40 -4.37
C LYS A 322 -15.38 -11.99 -4.07
N ASN A 323 -14.81 -12.73 -5.01
CA ASN A 323 -13.53 -13.39 -4.86
C ASN A 323 -12.38 -12.40 -4.74
N MET A 324 -12.42 -11.29 -5.48
CA MET A 324 -11.51 -10.15 -5.33
C MET A 324 -11.61 -9.53 -3.93
N GLY A 325 -12.81 -9.40 -3.38
CA GLY A 325 -13.03 -8.90 -2.02
C GLY A 325 -12.38 -9.79 -0.97
N ILE A 326 -12.56 -11.12 -1.09
CA ILE A 326 -11.93 -12.10 -0.18
C ILE A 326 -10.40 -12.01 -0.30
N TYR A 327 -9.87 -12.05 -1.52
CA TYR A 327 -8.45 -11.92 -1.77
C TYR A 327 -7.86 -10.65 -1.14
N ASN A 328 -8.46 -9.49 -1.40
CA ASN A 328 -8.00 -8.22 -0.83
C ASN A 328 -8.05 -8.20 0.70
N SER A 329 -9.01 -8.90 1.32
CA SER A 329 -9.05 -9.02 2.78
C SER A 329 -7.81 -9.74 3.33
N PHE A 330 -7.36 -10.81 2.68
CA PHE A 330 -6.12 -11.50 3.04
C PHE A 330 -4.88 -10.61 2.87
N LEU A 331 -4.84 -9.81 1.79
CA LEU A 331 -3.74 -8.84 1.59
C LEU A 331 -3.69 -7.82 2.74
N GLN A 332 -4.84 -7.33 3.19
CA GLN A 332 -4.90 -6.38 4.32
C GLN A 332 -4.49 -7.04 5.64
N PHE A 333 -4.84 -8.31 5.86
CA PHE A 333 -4.33 -9.06 7.01
C PHE A 333 -2.80 -9.21 6.97
N GLY A 334 -2.22 -9.45 5.81
CA GLY A 334 -0.76 -9.46 5.63
C GLY A 334 -0.13 -8.11 6.02
N ARG A 335 -0.68 -7.01 5.50
CA ARG A 335 -0.21 -5.66 5.83
C ARG A 335 -0.36 -5.31 7.31
N ALA A 336 -1.40 -5.79 7.97
CA ALA A 336 -1.61 -5.56 9.40
C ALA A 336 -0.68 -6.41 10.28
N THR A 337 -0.35 -7.62 9.84
CA THR A 337 0.51 -8.56 10.60
C THR A 337 1.99 -8.18 10.50
N GLY A 338 2.44 -7.70 9.33
CA GLY A 338 3.86 -7.42 9.10
C GLY A 338 4.50 -6.43 10.08
N PRO A 339 3.87 -5.31 10.45
CA PRO A 339 4.40 -4.40 11.46
C PRO A 339 4.66 -5.03 12.83
N ILE A 340 3.83 -5.99 13.25
CA ILE A 340 4.05 -6.76 14.50
C ILE A 340 5.31 -7.62 14.34
N ILE A 341 5.46 -8.31 13.21
CA ILE A 341 6.66 -9.11 12.91
C ILE A 341 7.90 -8.21 12.93
N SER A 342 7.82 -7.00 12.36
CA SER A 342 8.89 -6.00 12.43
C SER A 342 9.25 -5.65 13.86
N GLY A 343 8.25 -5.27 14.67
CA GLY A 343 8.46 -4.91 16.08
C GLY A 343 9.11 -6.04 16.87
N ILE A 344 8.65 -7.28 16.70
CA ILE A 344 9.26 -8.47 17.33
C ILE A 344 10.70 -8.66 16.82
N ALA A 345 10.93 -8.57 15.51
CA ALA A 345 12.26 -8.74 14.93
C ALA A 345 13.28 -7.76 15.53
N PHE A 346 12.90 -6.48 15.69
CA PHE A 346 13.75 -5.47 16.33
C PHE A 346 13.99 -5.71 17.83
N THR A 347 13.08 -6.38 18.55
CA THR A 347 13.32 -6.77 19.95
C THR A 347 14.27 -7.97 20.06
N VAL A 348 14.29 -8.83 19.04
CA VAL A 348 15.14 -10.03 19.01
C VAL A 348 16.56 -9.68 18.54
N THR A 349 16.70 -8.77 17.55
CA THR A 349 18.00 -8.50 16.95
C THR A 349 18.10 -7.13 16.30
N LEU A 350 19.30 -6.53 16.40
CA LEU A 350 19.71 -5.37 15.60
C LEU A 350 20.70 -5.77 14.49
N ASN A 351 21.05 -7.06 14.37
CA ASN A 351 21.88 -7.54 13.27
C ASN A 351 21.11 -7.42 11.95
N PRO A 352 21.62 -6.68 10.94
CA PRO A 352 20.92 -6.46 9.69
C PRO A 352 20.50 -7.74 8.97
N TYR A 353 21.37 -8.73 8.90
CA TYR A 353 21.10 -9.98 8.19
C TYR A 353 19.99 -10.78 8.86
N LEU A 354 20.01 -10.89 10.20
CA LEU A 354 18.99 -11.63 10.92
C LEU A 354 17.65 -10.89 10.91
N LEU A 355 17.65 -9.56 11.06
CA LEU A 355 16.46 -8.71 10.98
C LEU A 355 15.75 -8.89 9.63
N TRP A 356 16.49 -8.74 8.53
CA TRP A 356 15.91 -8.87 7.20
C TRP A 356 15.56 -10.32 6.84
N SER A 357 16.27 -11.32 7.41
CA SER A 357 15.84 -12.73 7.28
C SER A 357 14.48 -12.99 7.89
N ILE A 358 14.24 -12.54 9.13
CA ILE A 358 12.98 -12.73 9.85
C ILE A 358 11.83 -12.06 9.10
N THR A 359 12.07 -10.86 8.54
CA THR A 359 11.02 -10.05 7.93
C THR A 359 10.75 -10.38 6.47
N SER A 360 11.75 -10.87 5.71
CA SER A 360 11.62 -11.15 4.27
C SER A 360 11.32 -12.61 3.92
N VAL A 361 11.57 -13.56 4.82
CA VAL A 361 11.36 -15.00 4.56
C VAL A 361 9.91 -15.34 4.17
N TRP A 362 8.96 -14.54 4.61
CA TRP A 362 7.54 -14.76 4.37
C TRP A 362 7.17 -14.76 2.89
N GLY A 363 7.80 -13.93 2.07
CA GLY A 363 7.52 -13.93 0.63
C GLY A 363 8.06 -15.18 -0.07
N ILE A 364 9.21 -15.72 0.38
CA ILE A 364 9.70 -17.02 -0.09
C ILE A 364 8.74 -18.13 0.34
N ALA A 365 8.28 -18.12 1.60
CA ALA A 365 7.29 -19.08 2.09
C ALA A 365 5.98 -18.98 1.30
N GLY A 366 5.52 -17.78 0.97
CA GLY A 366 4.38 -17.54 0.09
C GLY A 366 4.58 -18.10 -1.31
N ALA A 367 5.77 -17.91 -1.91
CA ALA A 367 6.10 -18.48 -3.22
C ALA A 367 6.11 -20.02 -3.19
N ILE A 368 6.70 -20.62 -2.16
CA ILE A 368 6.71 -22.07 -1.98
C ILE A 368 5.27 -22.61 -1.85
N LEU A 369 4.48 -22.02 -0.95
CA LEU A 369 3.08 -22.39 -0.79
C LEU A 369 2.33 -22.31 -2.13
N PHE A 370 2.52 -21.22 -2.87
CA PHE A 370 1.91 -21.02 -4.16
C PHE A 370 2.31 -22.13 -5.17
N PHE A 371 3.61 -22.39 -5.35
CA PHE A 371 4.08 -23.41 -6.27
C PHE A 371 3.61 -24.82 -5.89
N VAL A 372 3.62 -25.18 -4.61
CA VAL A 372 3.13 -26.48 -4.14
C VAL A 372 1.65 -26.68 -4.45
N VAL A 373 0.85 -25.64 -4.20
CA VAL A 373 -0.60 -25.70 -4.44
C VAL A 373 -0.94 -25.76 -5.93
N PHE A 374 -0.31 -24.90 -6.71
CA PHE A 374 -0.63 -24.75 -8.13
C PHE A 374 0.10 -25.76 -9.03
N ARG A 375 1.12 -26.47 -8.53
CA ARG A 375 1.79 -27.55 -9.27
C ARG A 375 0.82 -28.63 -9.79
N LYS A 376 -0.20 -28.96 -8.99
CA LYS A 376 -1.28 -29.88 -9.39
C LYS A 376 -2.35 -29.23 -10.26
N GLY A 377 -2.42 -27.89 -10.28
CA GLY A 377 -3.41 -27.11 -11.04
C GLY A 377 -2.96 -26.79 -12.48
N ILE A 378 -1.66 -26.95 -12.82
CA ILE A 378 -1.15 -26.73 -14.19
C ILE A 378 -1.79 -27.68 -15.21
N GLN A 379 -2.36 -28.80 -14.77
CA GLN A 379 -3.19 -29.68 -15.61
C GLN A 379 -4.62 -29.14 -15.83
N ASN A 380 -4.97 -27.99 -15.26
CA ASN A 380 -6.26 -27.34 -15.46
C ASN A 380 -6.19 -26.50 -16.75
N PRO A 381 -7.01 -26.80 -17.78
CA PRO A 381 -6.98 -26.08 -19.07
C PRO A 381 -7.22 -24.56 -18.96
N PHE A 382 -7.80 -24.08 -17.84
CA PHE A 382 -8.00 -22.65 -17.56
C PHE A 382 -6.73 -21.88 -17.15
N LEU A 383 -5.59 -22.56 -16.89
CA LEU A 383 -4.32 -21.94 -16.50
C LEU A 383 -3.25 -22.03 -17.61
N GLN A 384 -3.56 -22.63 -18.75
CA GLN A 384 -2.64 -22.65 -19.90
C GLN A 384 -2.67 -21.30 -20.62
N PRO A 385 -1.53 -20.84 -21.17
CA PRO A 385 -1.50 -19.66 -22.03
C PRO A 385 -2.51 -19.86 -23.17
N ASN A 386 -3.37 -18.87 -23.40
CA ASN A 386 -4.33 -18.92 -24.50
C ASN A 386 -3.54 -19.06 -25.82
N PRO A 387 -3.67 -20.18 -26.55
CA PRO A 387 -2.91 -20.41 -27.79
C PRO A 387 -3.21 -19.37 -28.88
N ASP A 388 -4.35 -18.67 -28.78
CA ASP A 388 -4.77 -17.68 -29.79
C ASP A 388 -4.02 -16.33 -29.71
N ILE A 389 -3.19 -16.10 -28.67
CA ILE A 389 -2.41 -14.85 -28.54
C ILE A 389 -1.16 -14.83 -29.44
N ASN A 390 -0.75 -15.98 -29.97
CA ASN A 390 0.43 -16.08 -30.86
C ASN A 390 0.10 -16.01 -32.37
N ALA A 391 -1.18 -15.78 -32.75
CA ALA A 391 -1.60 -15.74 -34.14
C ALA A 391 -1.57 -14.32 -34.79
N ASP A 392 -1.34 -13.27 -34.00
CA ASP A 392 -1.34 -11.87 -34.48
C ASP A 392 0.04 -11.18 -34.30
N ASN A 393 1.12 -11.86 -34.68
CA ASN A 393 2.43 -11.20 -34.92
C ASN A 393 2.93 -11.50 -36.33
#